data_235eabc6ba3146db39fbc861e51636c9
#
_entry.id   235eabc6ba3146db39fbc861e51636c9
#
_cell.length_a   1.000
_cell.length_b   1.000
_cell.length_c   1.000
_cell.angle_alpha   90.00
_cell.angle_beta   90.00
_cell.angle_gamma   90.00
#
_symmetry.space_group_name_H-M   'P 1'
#
loop_
_entity.id
_entity.type
_entity.pdbx_description
1 polymer ?
#
loop_
_entity_poly.entity_id
_entity_poly.type
_entity_poly.pdbx_seq_one_letter_code
_entity_poly.pdbx_strand_id
1 'polypeptide(L)'
;MPGNIYQCNEHIKRLCLQEHHTTFLFILPLAKTIKMSNEIVNLPTIAEIEAAAEVLSMPDNSTKVVWVKEKFAVKFSNGIPLSEAENMKFLAANSKVLVPKVYTAFIDLETNQTFIIMEYIRGDNLQKLLPSLMPTEKVIICKLVKDAIIKLQKISLPGYLGTLNHQPYHDSVFWTKDNNPLISGPFANQKEMNCRILERLHQTELSQYIQLLQKTVDSTLHNHHPVFTHGDLQLKNIMVEKAESRNDGSPAFKIILIDWEIAGWYPEYWEFCNATISCRFKPN
;
A
#
# COMPACT_ATOMS: atom_id res chain seq x y z
N MET A 1 -22.90 -48.77 8.46
CA MET A 1 -22.14 -48.27 9.63
C MET A 1 -21.48 -46.97 9.24
N PRO A 2 -21.83 -45.81 9.77
CA PRO A 2 -21.18 -44.54 9.51
C PRO A 2 -20.12 -44.31 10.59
N GLY A 3 -18.85 -44.29 10.17
CA GLY A 3 -17.68 -44.04 11.01
C GLY A 3 -17.24 -42.59 10.95
N ASN A 4 -17.36 -41.92 12.06
CA ASN A 4 -16.55 -40.83 12.62
C ASN A 4 -15.93 -39.75 11.68
N ILE A 5 -16.71 -38.69 11.43
CA ILE A 5 -16.23 -37.39 10.92
C ILE A 5 -15.93 -36.40 12.09
N TYR A 6 -16.08 -36.79 13.34
CA TYR A 6 -15.93 -35.87 14.49
C TYR A 6 -14.57 -35.88 15.19
N GLN A 7 -13.60 -36.71 14.79
CA GLN A 7 -12.28 -36.73 15.42
C GLN A 7 -11.19 -35.89 14.74
N CYS A 8 -11.47 -35.30 13.57
CA CYS A 8 -10.49 -34.46 12.88
C CYS A 8 -10.45 -32.98 13.36
N ASN A 9 -11.51 -32.54 14.08
CA ASN A 9 -11.67 -31.12 14.47
C ASN A 9 -10.94 -30.73 15.77
N GLU A 10 -10.58 -31.67 16.63
CA GLU A 10 -9.88 -31.36 17.90
C GLU A 10 -8.37 -31.20 17.72
N HIS A 11 -7.77 -31.88 16.73
CA HIS A 11 -6.33 -31.78 16.47
C HIS A 11 -5.97 -30.48 15.74
N ILE A 12 -6.86 -29.99 14.88
CA ILE A 12 -6.70 -28.70 14.17
C ILE A 12 -6.91 -27.55 15.16
N LYS A 13 -7.81 -27.65 16.13
CA LYS A 13 -7.98 -26.64 17.18
C LYS A 13 -6.79 -26.52 18.12
N ARG A 14 -6.04 -27.59 18.36
CA ARG A 14 -4.83 -27.53 19.18
C ARG A 14 -3.60 -26.97 18.45
N LEU A 15 -3.52 -27.09 17.14
CA LEU A 15 -2.45 -26.48 16.34
C LEU A 15 -2.65 -24.97 16.11
N CYS A 16 -3.90 -24.50 16.07
CA CYS A 16 -4.21 -23.06 15.97
C CYS A 16 -4.02 -22.27 17.27
N LEU A 17 -3.77 -22.93 18.40
CA LEU A 17 -3.59 -22.27 19.70
C LEU A 17 -2.13 -22.12 20.14
N GLN A 18 -1.15 -22.51 19.32
CA GLN A 18 0.28 -22.49 19.68
C GLN A 18 1.16 -21.58 18.83
N GLU A 19 0.61 -20.87 17.83
CA GLU A 19 1.35 -19.81 17.13
C GLU A 19 0.63 -18.46 17.25
N HIS A 20 0.44 -18.00 18.47
CA HIS A 20 0.34 -16.57 18.71
C HIS A 20 1.72 -15.98 18.49
N HIS A 21 2.04 -15.64 17.24
CA HIS A 21 3.00 -14.57 16.99
C HIS A 21 2.46 -13.34 17.68
N THR A 22 3.03 -13.06 18.81
CA THR A 22 2.86 -11.86 19.60
C THR A 22 3.12 -10.70 18.67
N THR A 23 2.05 -10.14 18.11
CA THR A 23 2.08 -8.77 17.61
C THR A 23 2.45 -7.96 18.84
N PHE A 24 3.72 -7.57 18.95
CA PHE A 24 4.14 -6.59 19.93
C PHE A 24 3.36 -5.33 19.60
N LEU A 25 2.19 -5.19 20.21
CA LEU A 25 1.57 -3.90 20.42
C LEU A 25 2.63 -3.09 21.20
N PHE A 26 3.37 -2.26 20.49
CA PHE A 26 4.20 -1.26 21.10
C PHE A 26 3.26 -0.26 21.78
N ILE A 27 2.83 -0.61 23.02
CA ILE A 27 2.35 0.35 24.00
C ILE A 27 3.60 1.10 24.44
N LEU A 28 4.07 2.01 23.61
CA LEU A 28 5.05 2.98 24.05
C LEU A 28 4.27 4.16 24.63
N PRO A 29 4.49 4.51 25.91
CA PRO A 29 4.20 5.86 26.34
C PRO A 29 4.96 6.77 25.38
N LEU A 30 4.28 7.75 24.78
CA LEU A 30 4.80 8.69 23.80
C LEU A 30 6.21 9.13 24.15
N ALA A 31 7.21 8.42 23.67
CA ALA A 31 8.58 8.87 23.72
C ALA A 31 8.65 10.10 22.82
N LYS A 32 8.72 11.29 23.42
CA LYS A 32 8.84 12.57 22.69
C LYS A 32 10.07 12.60 21.79
N THR A 33 10.97 11.61 21.91
CA THR A 33 12.23 11.53 21.17
C THR A 33 12.55 10.11 20.76
N ILE A 34 12.96 9.92 19.52
CA ILE A 34 13.47 8.64 19.00
C ILE A 34 14.95 8.83 18.66
N LYS A 35 15.79 7.90 19.12
CA LYS A 35 17.19 7.84 18.68
C LYS A 35 17.25 7.07 17.36
N MET A 36 17.52 7.75 16.26
CA MET A 36 17.73 7.14 14.96
C MET A 36 19.19 7.33 14.55
N SER A 37 19.95 6.22 14.51
CA SER A 37 21.41 6.23 14.28
C SER A 37 22.15 7.18 15.23
N ASN A 38 22.53 8.38 14.84
CA ASN A 38 23.24 9.36 15.65
C ASN A 38 22.44 10.64 15.93
N GLU A 39 21.15 10.70 15.52
CA GLU A 39 20.30 11.89 15.67
C GLU A 39 19.16 11.62 16.66
N ILE A 40 18.97 12.55 17.60
CA ILE A 40 17.80 12.58 18.48
C ILE A 40 16.69 13.36 17.74
N VAL A 41 15.62 12.66 17.34
CA VAL A 41 14.49 13.25 16.65
C VAL A 41 13.38 13.55 17.64
N ASN A 42 13.00 14.82 17.77
CA ASN A 42 11.87 15.26 18.59
C ASN A 42 10.58 15.14 17.79
N LEU A 43 9.79 14.10 18.06
CA LEU A 43 8.52 13.84 17.40
C LEU A 43 7.43 14.85 17.82
N PRO A 44 6.46 15.13 16.95
CA PRO A 44 5.29 15.90 17.34
C PRO A 44 4.41 15.10 18.31
N THR A 45 3.82 15.79 19.28
CA THR A 45 2.76 15.26 20.15
C THR A 45 1.41 15.21 19.42
N ILE A 46 0.45 14.43 19.92
CA ILE A 46 -0.91 14.39 19.36
C ILE A 46 -1.52 15.80 19.33
N ALA A 47 -1.40 16.57 20.42
CA ALA A 47 -1.90 17.94 20.47
C ALA A 47 -1.26 18.86 19.41
N GLU A 48 0.04 18.73 19.13
CA GLU A 48 0.70 19.49 18.06
C GLU A 48 0.23 19.04 16.66
N ILE A 49 -0.10 17.75 16.48
CA ILE A 49 -0.63 17.20 15.25
C ILE A 49 -2.05 17.72 14.99
N GLU A 50 -2.90 17.68 16.01
CA GLU A 50 -4.29 18.15 15.92
C GLU A 50 -4.40 19.67 15.72
N ALA A 51 -3.47 20.43 16.31
CA ALA A 51 -3.37 21.88 16.17
C ALA A 51 -2.66 22.33 14.87
N ALA A 52 -2.20 21.40 14.01
CA ALA A 52 -1.48 21.74 12.80
C ALA A 52 -2.36 22.55 11.84
N ALA A 53 -1.89 23.74 11.44
CA ALA A 53 -2.63 24.64 10.56
C ALA A 53 -2.61 24.19 9.10
N GLU A 54 -1.56 23.49 8.67
CA GLU A 54 -1.38 23.10 7.28
C GLU A 54 -1.82 21.65 7.04
N VAL A 55 -2.94 21.52 6.33
CA VAL A 55 -3.51 20.22 5.93
C VAL A 55 -3.09 19.93 4.49
N LEU A 56 -2.42 18.80 4.29
CA LEU A 56 -1.89 18.34 3.00
C LEU A 56 -2.90 17.48 2.24
N SER A 57 -3.83 16.82 2.95
CA SER A 57 -4.90 16.01 2.34
C SER A 57 -6.03 16.87 1.79
N MET A 58 -6.82 16.30 0.86
CA MET A 58 -8.03 16.96 0.37
C MET A 58 -9.06 17.11 1.52
N PRO A 59 -9.84 18.21 1.55
CA PRO A 59 -10.77 18.49 2.66
C PRO A 59 -11.80 17.38 2.92
N ASP A 60 -12.24 16.70 1.87
CA ASP A 60 -13.29 15.67 1.94
C ASP A 60 -12.75 14.26 2.25
N ASN A 61 -11.43 14.11 2.45
CA ASN A 61 -10.85 12.82 2.79
C ASN A 61 -11.14 12.48 4.25
N SER A 62 -11.55 11.23 4.50
CA SER A 62 -11.69 10.67 5.86
C SER A 62 -10.34 10.58 6.59
N THR A 63 -9.26 10.46 5.84
CA THR A 63 -7.89 10.42 6.33
C THR A 63 -7.25 11.79 6.21
N LYS A 64 -6.76 12.32 7.32
CA LYS A 64 -6.03 13.59 7.36
C LYS A 64 -4.54 13.36 7.23
N VAL A 65 -3.88 14.23 6.46
CA VAL A 65 -2.42 14.36 6.43
C VAL A 65 -2.09 15.80 6.74
N VAL A 66 -1.28 16.04 7.75
CA VAL A 66 -0.88 17.39 8.18
C VAL A 66 0.64 17.54 8.17
N TRP A 67 1.10 18.77 7.93
CA TRP A 67 2.51 19.12 8.04
C TRP A 67 2.81 19.70 9.41
N VAL A 68 3.83 19.15 10.10
CA VAL A 68 4.14 19.50 11.48
C VAL A 68 5.65 19.70 11.65
N LYS A 69 6.04 20.76 12.38
CA LYS A 69 7.46 21.06 12.71
C LYS A 69 8.38 21.08 11.48
N GLU A 70 7.88 21.54 10.33
CA GLU A 70 8.64 21.68 9.07
C GLU A 70 9.32 20.39 8.54
N LYS A 71 9.24 19.30 9.30
CA LYS A 71 9.97 18.05 9.04
C LYS A 71 9.05 16.86 8.84
N PHE A 72 7.84 16.87 9.40
CA PHE A 72 6.97 15.71 9.47
C PHE A 72 5.71 15.89 8.64
N ALA A 73 5.38 14.86 7.88
CA ALA A 73 4.01 14.60 7.44
C ALA A 73 3.40 13.57 8.39
N VAL A 74 2.21 13.87 8.91
CA VAL A 74 1.51 12.96 9.81
C VAL A 74 0.17 12.58 9.19
N LYS A 75 0.03 11.29 8.87
CA LYS A 75 -1.22 10.70 8.37
C LYS A 75 -1.96 10.09 9.57
N PHE A 76 -3.24 10.45 9.75
CA PHE A 76 -4.04 9.92 10.85
C PHE A 76 -5.53 9.82 10.54
N SER A 77 -6.15 8.75 10.99
CA SER A 77 -7.60 8.49 11.05
C SER A 77 -7.89 7.16 11.75
N ASN A 78 -9.18 6.82 11.92
CA ASN A 78 -9.60 5.54 12.51
C ASN A 78 -9.51 4.36 11.51
N GLY A 79 -9.26 4.62 10.23
CA GLY A 79 -9.30 3.59 9.18
C GLY A 79 -7.94 3.27 8.54
N ILE A 80 -6.84 3.87 8.99
CA ILE A 80 -5.51 3.62 8.43
C ILE A 80 -4.95 2.32 8.99
N PRO A 81 -4.55 1.35 8.14
CA PRO A 81 -3.87 0.16 8.60
C PRO A 81 -2.40 0.48 8.96
N LEU A 82 -1.89 -0.06 10.06
CA LEU A 82 -0.47 0.03 10.40
C LEU A 82 0.44 -0.61 9.34
N SER A 83 -0.10 -1.51 8.53
CA SER A 83 0.60 -2.14 7.41
C SER A 83 1.14 -1.13 6.39
N GLU A 84 0.54 0.06 6.25
CA GLU A 84 1.10 1.12 5.41
C GLU A 84 2.50 1.54 5.87
N ALA A 85 2.66 1.76 7.17
CA ALA A 85 3.97 2.08 7.75
C ALA A 85 4.95 0.91 7.66
N GLU A 86 4.46 -0.32 7.80
CA GLU A 86 5.27 -1.55 7.66
C GLU A 86 5.74 -1.72 6.21
N ASN A 87 4.88 -1.48 5.23
CA ASN A 87 5.22 -1.50 3.81
C ASN A 87 6.35 -0.51 3.49
N MET A 88 6.24 0.74 3.95
CA MET A 88 7.30 1.74 3.75
C MET A 88 8.62 1.33 4.41
N LYS A 89 8.61 0.81 5.64
CA LYS A 89 9.81 0.31 6.33
C LYS A 89 10.43 -0.87 5.59
N PHE A 90 9.61 -1.82 5.15
CA PHE A 90 10.05 -2.97 4.35
C PHE A 90 10.71 -2.53 3.05
N LEU A 91 10.11 -1.61 2.31
CA LEU A 91 10.64 -1.08 1.06
C LEU A 91 11.96 -0.33 1.24
N ALA A 92 12.06 0.47 2.29
CA ALA A 92 13.30 1.16 2.64
C ALA A 92 14.46 0.20 2.92
N ALA A 93 14.17 -0.99 3.50
CA ALA A 93 15.17 -2.00 3.82
C ALA A 93 15.50 -2.95 2.63
N ASN A 94 14.52 -3.22 1.76
CA ASN A 94 14.61 -4.31 0.77
C ASN A 94 14.61 -3.83 -0.69
N SER A 95 14.49 -2.52 -0.93
CA SER A 95 14.46 -1.97 -2.29
C SER A 95 15.28 -0.68 -2.42
N LYS A 96 15.42 -0.22 -3.68
CA LYS A 96 15.97 1.11 -4.01
C LYS A 96 14.88 2.09 -4.45
N VAL A 97 13.62 1.76 -4.19
CA VAL A 97 12.50 2.67 -4.41
C VAL A 97 12.49 3.70 -3.28
N LEU A 98 12.30 4.95 -3.65
CA LEU A 98 12.23 6.02 -2.66
C LEU A 98 10.83 6.07 -2.08
N VAL A 99 10.76 5.97 -0.77
CA VAL A 99 9.55 6.06 0.04
C VAL A 99 9.79 7.04 1.19
N PRO A 100 8.75 7.65 1.78
CA PRO A 100 8.93 8.48 2.96
C PRO A 100 9.55 7.68 4.10
N LYS A 101 10.51 8.26 4.80
CA LYS A 101 11.07 7.66 6.01
C LYS A 101 10.01 7.65 7.11
N VAL A 102 9.66 6.48 7.61
CA VAL A 102 8.75 6.35 8.75
C VAL A 102 9.53 6.53 10.06
N TYR A 103 9.13 7.49 10.87
CA TYR A 103 9.69 7.71 12.20
C TYR A 103 9.02 6.82 13.23
N THR A 104 7.69 6.81 13.24
CA THR A 104 6.88 5.91 14.08
C THR A 104 5.48 5.74 13.51
N ALA A 105 4.80 4.68 13.93
CA ALA A 105 3.37 4.48 13.70
C ALA A 105 2.78 3.80 14.94
N PHE A 106 1.60 4.24 15.36
CA PHE A 106 0.92 3.72 16.55
C PHE A 106 -0.59 3.97 16.50
N ILE A 107 -1.32 3.28 17.34
CA ILE A 107 -2.74 3.52 17.57
C ILE A 107 -2.86 4.23 18.92
N ASP A 108 -3.55 5.36 18.94
CA ASP A 108 -3.93 6.03 20.18
C ASP A 108 -5.11 5.29 20.83
N LEU A 109 -4.93 4.82 22.05
CA LEU A 109 -5.92 3.99 22.74
C LEU A 109 -7.16 4.76 23.21
N GLU A 110 -7.06 6.10 23.36
CA GLU A 110 -8.17 6.94 23.81
C GLU A 110 -9.14 7.23 22.66
N THR A 111 -8.59 7.54 21.48
CA THR A 111 -9.38 7.92 20.29
C THR A 111 -9.55 6.79 19.28
N ASN A 112 -8.81 5.70 19.42
CA ASN A 112 -8.69 4.61 18.47
C ASN A 112 -8.25 5.07 17.07
N GLN A 113 -7.51 6.17 17.01
CA GLN A 113 -6.93 6.68 15.76
C GLN A 113 -5.53 6.09 15.54
N THR A 114 -5.27 5.72 14.29
CA THR A 114 -3.92 5.36 13.85
C THR A 114 -3.18 6.62 13.43
N PHE A 115 -1.93 6.75 13.87
CA PHE A 115 -1.01 7.82 13.50
C PHE A 115 0.20 7.23 12.81
N ILE A 116 0.58 7.76 11.64
CA ILE A 116 1.84 7.48 10.95
C ILE A 116 2.63 8.77 10.85
N ILE A 117 3.73 8.86 11.59
CA ILE A 117 4.63 10.02 11.54
C ILE A 117 5.78 9.68 10.60
N MET A 118 5.86 10.41 9.50
CA MET A 118 6.81 10.15 8.42
C MET A 118 7.49 11.45 7.94
N GLU A 119 8.47 11.29 7.10
CA GLU A 119 9.18 12.38 6.44
C GLU A 119 8.23 13.21 5.59
N TYR A 120 8.31 14.54 5.75
CA TYR A 120 7.66 15.45 4.83
C TYR A 120 8.45 15.52 3.54
N ILE A 121 7.82 15.12 2.43
CA ILE A 121 8.42 15.18 1.10
C ILE A 121 8.16 16.55 0.50
N ARG A 122 9.24 17.26 0.19
CA ARG A 122 9.16 18.57 -0.47
C ARG A 122 8.76 18.41 -1.94
N GLY A 123 8.07 19.41 -2.48
CA GLY A 123 7.58 19.42 -3.86
C GLY A 123 6.09 19.13 -3.95
N ASP A 124 5.62 18.88 -5.16
CA ASP A 124 4.22 18.61 -5.45
C ASP A 124 4.01 17.20 -6.02
N ASN A 125 2.79 16.71 -5.92
CA ASN A 125 2.44 15.47 -6.59
C ASN A 125 2.32 15.68 -8.12
N LEU A 126 2.53 14.58 -8.85
CA LEU A 126 2.55 14.62 -10.32
C LEU A 126 1.20 15.08 -10.90
N GLN A 127 0.08 14.83 -10.23
CA GLN A 127 -1.23 15.29 -10.69
C GLN A 127 -1.31 16.83 -10.78
N LYS A 128 -0.74 17.54 -9.79
CA LYS A 128 -0.69 19.00 -9.78
C LYS A 128 0.33 19.52 -10.79
N LEU A 129 1.48 18.87 -10.93
CA LEU A 129 2.57 19.34 -11.79
C LEU A 129 2.34 19.06 -13.27
N LEU A 130 1.63 17.99 -13.61
CA LEU A 130 1.52 17.48 -14.98
C LEU A 130 1.08 18.54 -16.02
N PRO A 131 0.13 19.48 -15.72
CA PRO A 131 -0.26 20.51 -16.68
C PRO A 131 0.85 21.51 -17.02
N SER A 132 1.77 21.78 -16.08
CA SER A 132 2.83 22.78 -16.22
C SER A 132 4.17 22.20 -16.72
N LEU A 133 4.31 20.87 -16.77
CA LEU A 133 5.55 20.22 -17.20
C LEU A 133 5.74 20.32 -18.72
N MET A 134 7.00 20.61 -19.11
CA MET A 134 7.41 20.57 -20.51
C MET A 134 7.42 19.11 -21.02
N PRO A 135 7.25 18.88 -22.33
CA PRO A 135 7.27 17.51 -22.89
C PRO A 135 8.53 16.71 -22.53
N THR A 136 9.69 17.34 -22.52
CA THR A 136 10.97 16.74 -22.11
C THR A 136 10.99 16.34 -20.64
N GLU A 137 10.44 17.16 -19.76
CA GLU A 137 10.32 16.85 -18.32
C GLU A 137 9.37 15.67 -18.07
N LYS A 138 8.24 15.61 -18.80
CA LYS A 138 7.32 14.48 -18.76
C LYS A 138 8.00 13.15 -19.11
N VAL A 139 8.85 13.14 -20.16
CA VAL A 139 9.62 11.96 -20.55
C VAL A 139 10.58 11.52 -19.45
N ILE A 140 11.28 12.47 -18.81
CA ILE A 140 12.19 12.16 -17.71
C ILE A 140 11.44 11.54 -16.54
N ILE A 141 10.31 12.16 -16.14
CA ILE A 141 9.50 11.66 -15.01
C ILE A 141 8.90 10.29 -15.33
N CYS A 142 8.37 10.07 -16.53
CA CYS A 142 7.86 8.75 -16.96
C CYS A 142 8.96 7.67 -16.85
N LYS A 143 10.20 8.00 -17.23
CA LYS A 143 11.31 7.06 -17.08
C LYS A 143 11.59 6.75 -15.61
N LEU A 144 11.58 7.75 -14.73
CA LEU A 144 11.79 7.56 -13.30
C LEU A 144 10.69 6.67 -12.68
N VAL A 145 9.42 6.87 -13.06
CA VAL A 145 8.29 6.05 -12.62
C VAL A 145 8.47 4.60 -13.09
N LYS A 146 8.78 4.40 -14.38
CA LYS A 146 9.09 3.07 -14.92
C LYS A 146 10.23 2.39 -14.14
N ASP A 147 11.33 3.11 -13.87
CA ASP A 147 12.47 2.59 -13.13
C ASP A 147 12.10 2.22 -11.69
N ALA A 148 11.17 2.95 -11.06
CA ALA A 148 10.64 2.63 -9.72
C ALA A 148 9.83 1.34 -9.76
N ILE A 149 8.91 1.16 -10.73
CA ILE A 149 8.13 -0.08 -10.91
C ILE A 149 9.06 -1.28 -11.11
N ILE A 150 10.08 -1.16 -11.99
CA ILE A 150 11.06 -2.24 -12.21
C ILE A 150 11.81 -2.60 -10.92
N LYS A 151 12.10 -1.63 -10.06
CA LYS A 151 12.73 -1.90 -8.76
C LYS A 151 11.80 -2.63 -7.80
N LEU A 152 10.51 -2.30 -7.78
CA LEU A 152 9.50 -3.01 -6.99
C LEU A 152 9.40 -4.47 -7.43
N GLN A 153 9.31 -4.71 -8.73
CA GLN A 153 9.20 -6.05 -9.31
C GLN A 153 10.41 -6.95 -9.06
N LYS A 154 11.56 -6.38 -8.64
CA LYS A 154 12.76 -7.14 -8.25
C LYS A 154 12.79 -7.58 -6.79
N ILE A 155 11.81 -7.19 -6.00
CA ILE A 155 11.70 -7.63 -4.60
C ILE A 155 11.40 -9.13 -4.57
N SER A 156 12.11 -9.85 -3.71
CA SER A 156 11.99 -11.32 -3.60
C SER A 156 10.56 -11.76 -3.27
N LEU A 157 10.15 -12.86 -3.87
CA LEU A 157 8.83 -13.44 -3.68
C LEU A 157 8.75 -14.20 -2.36
N PRO A 158 7.67 -14.06 -1.59
CA PRO A 158 7.47 -14.80 -0.34
C PRO A 158 6.86 -16.21 -0.54
N GLY A 159 6.54 -16.60 -1.79
CA GLY A 159 5.89 -17.87 -2.10
C GLY A 159 4.35 -17.85 -2.00
N TYR A 160 3.74 -16.67 -1.88
CA TYR A 160 2.29 -16.47 -1.85
C TYR A 160 1.91 -15.15 -2.52
N LEU A 161 0.62 -14.95 -2.78
CA LEU A 161 0.01 -13.70 -3.19
C LEU A 161 -0.74 -13.10 -1.98
N GLY A 162 -0.42 -11.87 -1.61
CA GLY A 162 -0.95 -11.22 -0.41
C GLY A 162 -0.09 -10.04 0.02
N THR A 163 -0.39 -9.47 1.19
CA THR A 163 0.40 -8.38 1.75
C THR A 163 1.54 -8.90 2.62
N LEU A 164 2.35 -8.01 3.22
CA LEU A 164 3.44 -8.39 4.12
C LEU A 164 2.94 -9.32 5.24
N ASN A 165 3.85 -10.18 5.73
CA ASN A 165 3.59 -11.08 6.86
C ASN A 165 2.44 -12.07 6.62
N HIS A 166 2.22 -12.49 5.35
CA HIS A 166 1.17 -13.42 4.97
C HIS A 166 -0.23 -12.93 5.37
N GLN A 167 -0.49 -11.60 5.18
CA GLN A 167 -1.77 -11.00 5.50
C GLN A 167 -2.66 -10.86 4.26
N PRO A 168 -3.99 -10.78 4.44
CA PRO A 168 -4.93 -10.57 3.35
C PRO A 168 -4.74 -9.22 2.67
N TYR A 169 -5.30 -9.09 1.48
CA TYR A 169 -5.34 -7.83 0.76
C TYR A 169 -6.35 -6.85 1.36
N HIS A 170 -5.98 -5.57 1.32
CA HIS A 170 -6.87 -4.44 1.64
C HIS A 170 -7.46 -3.77 0.39
N ASP A 171 -7.09 -4.22 -0.80
CA ASP A 171 -7.61 -3.72 -2.06
C ASP A 171 -9.14 -3.95 -2.16
N SER A 172 -9.86 -2.96 -2.69
CA SER A 172 -11.32 -2.98 -2.83
C SER A 172 -11.85 -4.16 -3.65
N VAL A 173 -11.03 -4.71 -4.55
CA VAL A 173 -11.37 -5.92 -5.34
C VAL A 173 -11.59 -7.13 -4.43
N PHE A 174 -10.94 -7.18 -3.28
CA PHE A 174 -11.04 -8.27 -2.30
C PHE A 174 -11.93 -7.94 -1.10
N TRP A 175 -12.49 -6.74 -1.06
CA TRP A 175 -13.33 -6.32 0.05
C TRP A 175 -14.67 -7.06 0.07
N THR A 176 -15.09 -7.53 1.24
CA THR A 176 -16.41 -8.08 1.52
C THR A 176 -16.99 -7.46 2.78
N LYS A 177 -18.32 -7.37 2.87
CA LYS A 177 -18.99 -6.76 4.02
C LYS A 177 -18.69 -7.47 5.34
N ASP A 178 -18.47 -8.77 5.29
CA ASP A 178 -18.18 -9.66 6.43
C ASP A 178 -16.69 -9.88 6.66
N ASN A 179 -15.80 -9.17 5.91
CA ASN A 179 -14.35 -9.34 5.92
C ASN A 179 -13.94 -10.81 5.73
N ASN A 180 -14.54 -11.50 4.75
CA ASN A 180 -14.32 -12.92 4.51
C ASN A 180 -12.87 -13.20 4.09
N PRO A 181 -12.06 -13.86 4.93
CA PRO A 181 -10.66 -14.11 4.63
C PRO A 181 -10.45 -15.06 3.44
N LEU A 182 -11.44 -15.87 3.08
CA LEU A 182 -11.36 -16.70 1.88
C LEU A 182 -11.35 -15.87 0.60
N ILE A 183 -11.93 -14.67 0.62
CA ILE A 183 -11.97 -13.75 -0.53
C ILE A 183 -10.75 -12.82 -0.55
N SER A 184 -10.26 -12.41 0.61
CA SER A 184 -9.18 -11.42 0.71
C SER A 184 -7.78 -12.02 0.71
N GLY A 185 -7.63 -13.35 0.78
CA GLY A 185 -6.35 -14.04 0.80
C GLY A 185 -5.72 -14.11 2.20
N PRO A 186 -4.41 -14.38 2.29
CA PRO A 186 -3.47 -14.59 1.19
C PRO A 186 -3.73 -15.85 0.38
N PHE A 187 -3.26 -15.89 -0.87
CA PHE A 187 -3.50 -16.99 -1.80
C PHE A 187 -2.19 -17.74 -2.12
N ALA A 188 -2.27 -19.05 -2.26
CA ALA A 188 -1.13 -19.86 -2.62
C ALA A 188 -0.64 -19.61 -4.06
N ASN A 189 -1.54 -19.19 -4.96
CA ASN A 189 -1.22 -18.94 -6.37
C ASN A 189 -2.29 -18.07 -7.07
N GLN A 190 -1.98 -17.63 -8.29
CA GLN A 190 -2.86 -16.82 -9.13
C GLN A 190 -4.21 -17.48 -9.42
N LYS A 191 -4.25 -18.79 -9.64
CA LYS A 191 -5.49 -19.50 -9.94
C LYS A 191 -6.46 -19.41 -8.77
N GLU A 192 -5.98 -19.61 -7.56
CA GLU A 192 -6.80 -19.46 -6.35
C GLU A 192 -7.32 -18.01 -6.22
N MET A 193 -6.44 -17.02 -6.35
CA MET A 193 -6.82 -15.61 -6.33
C MET A 193 -7.93 -15.30 -7.37
N ASN A 194 -7.75 -15.74 -8.61
CA ASN A 194 -8.74 -15.55 -9.68
C ASN A 194 -10.10 -16.18 -9.32
N CYS A 195 -10.09 -17.42 -8.78
CA CYS A 195 -11.32 -18.09 -8.34
C CYS A 195 -12.05 -17.28 -7.27
N ARG A 196 -11.34 -16.70 -6.30
CA ARG A 196 -11.95 -15.90 -5.22
C ARG A 196 -12.49 -14.57 -5.70
N ILE A 197 -11.85 -13.91 -6.64
CA ILE A 197 -12.39 -12.71 -7.30
C ILE A 197 -13.71 -13.03 -8.01
N LEU A 198 -13.77 -14.13 -8.75
CA LEU A 198 -15.00 -14.55 -9.43
C LEU A 198 -16.10 -14.96 -8.45
N GLU A 199 -15.75 -15.62 -7.36
CA GLU A 199 -16.70 -15.97 -6.28
C GLU A 199 -17.30 -14.72 -5.64
N ARG A 200 -16.48 -13.69 -5.38
CA ARG A 200 -16.96 -12.40 -4.90
C ARG A 200 -17.91 -11.74 -5.89
N LEU A 201 -17.54 -11.68 -7.17
CA LEU A 201 -18.38 -11.10 -8.21
C LEU A 201 -19.71 -11.85 -8.37
N HIS A 202 -19.72 -13.16 -8.15
CA HIS A 202 -20.94 -13.97 -8.23
C HIS A 202 -21.99 -13.58 -7.18
N GLN A 203 -21.59 -12.87 -6.12
CA GLN A 203 -22.53 -12.37 -5.10
C GLN A 203 -23.38 -11.19 -5.59
N THR A 204 -22.92 -10.48 -6.61
CA THR A 204 -23.55 -9.25 -7.13
C THR A 204 -23.93 -9.31 -8.59
N GLU A 205 -23.34 -10.22 -9.38
CA GLU A 205 -23.47 -10.29 -10.82
C GLU A 205 -24.27 -11.51 -11.29
N LEU A 206 -24.81 -11.42 -12.49
CA LEU A 206 -25.57 -12.53 -13.12
C LEU A 206 -24.65 -13.72 -13.41
N SER A 207 -25.14 -14.93 -13.14
CA SER A 207 -24.38 -16.18 -13.33
C SER A 207 -23.86 -16.37 -14.77
N GLN A 208 -24.62 -15.93 -15.78
CA GLN A 208 -24.17 -16.01 -17.19
C GLN A 208 -22.95 -15.10 -17.46
N TYR A 209 -22.91 -13.91 -16.85
CA TYR A 209 -21.80 -13.00 -16.94
C TYR A 209 -20.55 -13.58 -16.25
N ILE A 210 -20.72 -14.18 -15.06
CA ILE A 210 -19.63 -14.84 -14.35
C ILE A 210 -19.07 -16.02 -15.17
N GLN A 211 -19.90 -16.82 -15.83
CA GLN A 211 -19.43 -17.90 -16.70
C GLN A 211 -18.60 -17.38 -17.88
N LEU A 212 -18.98 -16.25 -18.46
CA LEU A 212 -18.18 -15.60 -19.52
C LEU A 212 -16.84 -15.11 -18.98
N LEU A 213 -16.85 -14.43 -17.83
CA LEU A 213 -15.63 -13.97 -17.15
C LEU A 213 -14.72 -15.15 -16.79
N GLN A 214 -15.26 -16.24 -16.26
CA GLN A 214 -14.50 -17.44 -15.94
C GLN A 214 -13.72 -17.96 -17.15
N LYS A 215 -14.39 -18.10 -18.30
CA LYS A 215 -13.74 -18.56 -19.54
C LYS A 215 -12.63 -17.59 -19.99
N THR A 216 -12.88 -16.29 -19.86
CA THR A 216 -11.88 -15.26 -20.20
C THR A 216 -10.67 -15.33 -19.26
N VAL A 217 -10.90 -15.41 -17.95
CA VAL A 217 -9.85 -15.53 -16.94
C VAL A 217 -9.01 -16.79 -17.17
N ASP A 218 -9.66 -17.95 -17.36
CA ASP A 218 -8.99 -19.23 -17.59
C ASP A 218 -8.13 -19.23 -18.87
N SER A 219 -8.54 -18.47 -19.89
CA SER A 219 -7.81 -18.39 -21.16
C SER A 219 -6.70 -17.34 -21.19
N THR A 220 -6.79 -16.29 -20.37
CA THR A 220 -5.90 -15.11 -20.45
C THR A 220 -5.11 -14.82 -19.19
N LEU A 221 -5.69 -15.00 -17.99
CA LEU A 221 -5.07 -14.63 -16.73
C LEU A 221 -4.44 -15.84 -16.03
N HIS A 222 -3.41 -16.39 -16.65
CA HIS A 222 -2.65 -17.52 -16.10
C HIS A 222 -1.16 -17.36 -16.32
N ASN A 223 -0.35 -17.99 -15.47
CA ASN A 223 1.13 -18.03 -15.56
C ASN A 223 1.82 -16.65 -15.46
N HIS A 224 1.15 -15.66 -14.89
CA HIS A 224 1.81 -14.38 -14.59
C HIS A 224 2.66 -14.50 -13.33
N HIS A 225 3.84 -13.87 -13.39
CA HIS A 225 4.73 -13.85 -12.24
C HIS A 225 4.17 -12.95 -11.13
N PRO A 226 4.15 -13.42 -9.88
CA PRO A 226 3.89 -12.54 -8.75
C PRO A 226 5.02 -11.52 -8.61
N VAL A 227 4.66 -10.25 -8.39
CA VAL A 227 5.62 -9.16 -8.18
C VAL A 227 5.13 -8.27 -7.05
N PHE A 228 6.05 -7.58 -6.38
CA PHE A 228 5.65 -6.56 -5.41
C PHE A 228 5.09 -5.35 -6.15
N THR A 229 3.92 -4.91 -5.75
CA THR A 229 3.08 -3.94 -6.44
C THR A 229 2.67 -2.86 -5.44
N HIS A 230 2.60 -1.60 -5.90
CA HIS A 230 2.07 -0.49 -5.09
C HIS A 230 0.55 -0.66 -4.87
N GLY A 231 -0.16 -1.10 -5.90
CA GLY A 231 -1.59 -1.38 -5.88
C GLY A 231 -2.49 -0.16 -6.14
N ASP A 232 -2.03 1.05 -5.83
CA ASP A 232 -2.75 2.32 -6.11
C ASP A 232 -1.82 3.37 -6.73
N LEU A 233 -1.08 3.01 -7.79
CA LEU A 233 -0.14 3.92 -8.44
C LEU A 233 -0.89 4.96 -9.31
N GLN A 234 -1.33 6.03 -8.65
CA GLN A 234 -1.97 7.18 -9.27
C GLN A 234 -1.04 8.39 -9.30
N LEU A 235 -1.33 9.36 -10.17
CA LEU A 235 -0.54 10.59 -10.28
C LEU A 235 -0.46 11.37 -8.94
N LYS A 236 -1.50 11.31 -8.11
CA LYS A 236 -1.53 11.93 -6.77
C LYS A 236 -0.53 11.29 -5.79
N ASN A 237 -0.18 10.01 -6.02
CA ASN A 237 0.68 9.21 -5.14
C ASN A 237 2.15 9.23 -5.57
N ILE A 238 2.52 10.06 -6.56
CA ILE A 238 3.87 10.26 -7.06
C ILE A 238 4.31 11.69 -6.71
N MET A 239 5.13 11.84 -5.67
CA MET A 239 5.74 13.11 -5.32
C MET A 239 6.95 13.36 -6.21
N VAL A 240 7.10 14.60 -6.68
CA VAL A 240 8.18 15.02 -7.57
C VAL A 240 8.93 16.17 -6.92
N GLU A 241 10.21 15.94 -6.64
CA GLU A 241 11.15 16.97 -6.20
C GLU A 241 12.03 17.40 -7.38
N LYS A 242 12.22 18.71 -7.56
CA LYS A 242 13.26 19.21 -8.45
C LYS A 242 14.62 19.01 -7.78
N ALA A 243 15.51 18.32 -8.44
CA ALA A 243 16.90 18.15 -8.02
C ALA A 243 17.80 19.19 -8.72
N GLU A 244 19.03 19.31 -8.28
CA GLU A 244 20.03 20.12 -8.98
C GLU A 244 20.17 19.67 -10.42
N SER A 245 20.23 20.63 -11.35
CA SER A 245 20.39 20.34 -12.78
C SER A 245 21.65 19.50 -13.02
N ARG A 246 21.57 18.61 -13.99
CA ARG A 246 22.71 17.79 -14.39
C ARG A 246 23.83 18.67 -14.97
N ASN A 247 25.04 18.12 -15.06
CA ASN A 247 26.21 18.82 -15.60
C ASN A 247 26.04 19.33 -17.05
N ASP A 248 25.08 18.73 -17.79
CA ASP A 248 24.69 19.12 -19.14
C ASP A 248 23.60 20.19 -19.19
N GLY A 249 23.19 20.73 -18.02
CA GLY A 249 22.15 21.73 -17.88
C GLY A 249 20.73 21.15 -17.97
N SER A 250 20.55 19.84 -18.17
CA SER A 250 19.21 19.22 -18.22
C SER A 250 18.57 19.21 -16.84
N PRO A 251 17.20 19.36 -16.76
CA PRO A 251 16.49 19.30 -15.49
C PRO A 251 16.64 17.90 -14.87
N ALA A 252 16.84 17.88 -13.57
CA ALA A 252 16.86 16.65 -12.79
C ALA A 252 15.67 16.60 -11.84
N PHE A 253 15.08 15.41 -11.70
CA PHE A 253 13.97 15.15 -10.84
C PHE A 253 14.25 13.93 -9.97
N LYS A 254 13.64 13.90 -8.80
CA LYS A 254 13.55 12.75 -7.91
C LYS A 254 12.06 12.46 -7.71
N ILE A 255 11.69 11.21 -7.77
CA ILE A 255 10.31 10.78 -7.45
C ILE A 255 10.30 9.97 -6.17
N ILE A 256 9.29 10.20 -5.37
CA ILE A 256 9.02 9.45 -4.14
C ILE A 256 7.58 8.95 -4.21
N LEU A 257 7.39 7.65 -4.03
CA LEU A 257 6.06 7.06 -4.02
C LEU A 257 5.49 7.09 -2.60
N ILE A 258 4.22 7.49 -2.47
CA ILE A 258 3.50 7.63 -1.20
C ILE A 258 2.19 6.82 -1.26
N ASP A 259 1.54 6.62 -0.10
CA ASP A 259 0.24 5.94 0.03
C ASP A 259 0.32 4.43 -0.25
N TRP A 260 1.02 3.72 0.63
CA TRP A 260 1.39 2.30 0.50
C TRP A 260 0.42 1.33 1.21
N GLU A 261 -0.84 1.73 1.41
CA GLU A 261 -1.81 0.98 2.23
C GLU A 261 -2.23 -0.36 1.64
N ILE A 262 -2.26 -0.48 0.29
CA ILE A 262 -2.68 -1.69 -0.42
C ILE A 262 -1.54 -2.44 -1.12
N ALA A 263 -0.29 -2.08 -0.79
CA ALA A 263 0.87 -2.72 -1.39
C ALA A 263 1.01 -4.19 -0.98
N GLY A 264 1.51 -5.00 -1.92
CA GLY A 264 1.67 -6.44 -1.71
C GLY A 264 2.21 -7.16 -2.95
N TRP A 265 2.22 -8.48 -2.90
CA TRP A 265 2.58 -9.32 -4.05
C TRP A 265 1.35 -9.71 -4.84
N TYR A 266 1.25 -9.19 -6.06
CA TYR A 266 0.17 -9.40 -7.02
C TYR A 266 0.73 -9.98 -8.32
N PRO A 267 -0.11 -10.52 -9.23
CA PRO A 267 0.33 -10.82 -10.58
C PRO A 267 0.87 -9.58 -11.30
N GLU A 268 1.89 -9.72 -12.12
CA GLU A 268 2.64 -8.62 -12.75
C GLU A 268 1.79 -7.60 -13.53
N TYR A 269 0.60 -7.99 -13.98
CA TYR A 269 -0.33 -7.09 -14.68
C TYR A 269 -1.12 -6.16 -13.74
N TRP A 270 -1.16 -6.44 -12.42
CA TRP A 270 -2.06 -5.78 -11.47
C TRP A 270 -1.85 -4.26 -11.41
N GLU A 271 -0.59 -3.82 -11.32
CA GLU A 271 -0.26 -2.39 -11.29
C GLU A 271 -0.76 -1.65 -12.54
N PHE A 272 -0.56 -2.26 -13.72
CA PHE A 272 -1.01 -1.68 -14.99
C PHE A 272 -2.53 -1.56 -15.02
N CYS A 273 -3.26 -2.59 -14.61
CA CYS A 273 -4.72 -2.57 -14.57
C CYS A 273 -5.24 -1.46 -13.64
N ASN A 274 -4.73 -1.38 -12.42
CA ASN A 274 -5.15 -0.36 -11.46
C ASN A 274 -4.80 1.05 -11.91
N ALA A 275 -3.60 1.27 -12.43
CA ALA A 275 -3.19 2.56 -12.96
C ALA A 275 -4.06 3.02 -14.13
N THR A 276 -4.43 2.11 -15.05
CA THR A 276 -5.28 2.46 -16.20
C THR A 276 -6.73 2.73 -15.82
N ILE A 277 -7.30 1.96 -14.89
CA ILE A 277 -8.66 2.19 -14.38
C ILE A 277 -8.72 3.54 -13.64
N SER A 278 -7.73 3.83 -12.82
CA SER A 278 -7.66 5.07 -12.03
C SER A 278 -7.45 6.32 -12.88
N CYS A 279 -6.77 6.20 -14.02
CA CYS A 279 -6.49 7.33 -14.92
C CYS A 279 -7.75 7.86 -15.61
N ARG A 280 -8.90 7.16 -15.51
CA ARG A 280 -10.16 7.53 -16.19
C ARG A 280 -9.85 8.31 -17.45
N PHE A 281 -9.68 7.64 -18.60
CA PHE A 281 -9.52 8.32 -19.89
C PHE A 281 -10.71 9.27 -20.06
N LYS A 282 -10.55 10.53 -19.63
CA LYS A 282 -11.47 11.57 -20.05
C LYS A 282 -11.11 11.87 -21.49
N PRO A 283 -12.01 11.67 -22.47
CA PRO A 283 -11.80 12.21 -23.80
C PRO A 283 -11.63 13.73 -23.63
N ASN A 284 -10.58 14.27 -24.26
CA ASN A 284 -10.34 15.71 -24.34
C ASN A 284 -11.52 16.39 -25.03
#